data_9b6cee1f79d4e8242f6c064a30927824
#
_entry.id   9b6cee1f79d4e8242f6c064a30927824
#
_cell.length_a   1.000
_cell.length_b   1.000
_cell.length_c   1.000
_cell.angle_alpha   90.00
_cell.angle_beta   90.00
_cell.angle_gamma   90.00
#
_symmetry.space_group_name_H-M   'P 1'
#
loop_
_entity.id
_entity.type
_entity.pdbx_description
1 polymer ?
#
loop_
_entity_poly.entity_id
_entity_poly.type
_entity_poly.pdbx_seq_one_letter_code
_entity_poly.pdbx_strand_id
1 'polypeptide(L)'
;MAETTGTTGTTGGPATTETTGPATGDPLPKGFRSAELGWPELERIPHPPRRLPLLGDVLGASRRTPLQDSLRYAGQLGPIFRRKAFGREFVFVWGSGLAADMADETRFAKHVGLGIANLRPVVGDALFTAYNHEPNWQLAHDVLAPGFSREAMAAYHPMMLDVADRLTGHWDRELAAGRAVDVPGDMTKLTLETIARTGFGHDFASFERARPHPFVTAMVGTLSYAQRLNTVPSPALLRRATRRNEADIAYLNRTVDELVRARRDGGGGDGDLLDRMLDTAHPTTGERLSAQNVRRQVVTFLVAGHETTSGALSFALHYLSLNPHVAARARAEVDRVWGDAAVPGYEQVAKLRYVRRVLDEALRLWPTAPAFAREARADTVLGGEHPMRRGAWALILTAMLHRDPEAWGPDADRFDPDRFDAAAVRARAPHTFKPFGTGARACIGRQFALHEATLVLGLLLRRYELRPDPAYRLRVTERLTLMPEGLRMHLVRRTPAPTPTPSGGPVGEERAVTALSEPRCPVHGAGD
;
A
#
# COMPACT_ATOMS: atom_id res chain seq x y z
N MET A 1 74.82 28.73 0.17
CA MET A 1 75.57 28.08 1.28
C MET A 1 74.66 27.05 1.91
N ALA A 2 75.10 25.77 1.85
CA ALA A 2 74.81 24.59 2.62
C ALA A 2 73.32 24.20 2.70
N GLU A 3 72.78 23.20 1.96
CA GLU A 3 72.89 21.74 2.20
C GLU A 3 72.54 21.27 3.61
N THR A 4 71.46 20.50 3.71
CA THR A 4 71.58 19.15 4.27
C THR A 4 70.31 18.33 4.02
N THR A 5 70.50 17.18 3.50
CA THR A 5 69.64 16.02 3.19
C THR A 5 69.07 15.36 4.44
N GLY A 6 67.90 14.83 4.34
CA GLY A 6 67.25 13.96 5.34
C GLY A 6 66.33 12.94 4.68
N THR A 7 66.71 11.70 4.70
CA THR A 7 66.22 10.51 4.07
C THR A 7 64.87 10.06 4.64
N THR A 8 63.94 9.69 3.77
CA THR A 8 62.63 9.12 4.04
C THR A 8 62.68 7.60 4.24
N GLY A 9 62.10 7.12 5.32
CA GLY A 9 61.80 5.70 5.53
C GLY A 9 60.33 5.41 5.20
N THR A 10 60.10 4.66 4.15
CA THR A 10 58.82 4.07 3.80
C THR A 10 58.63 2.75 4.53
N THR A 11 57.62 2.69 5.42
CA THR A 11 57.09 1.41 5.92
C THR A 11 55.71 1.19 5.28
N GLY A 12 55.69 0.29 4.29
CA GLY A 12 54.44 -0.23 3.71
C GLY A 12 53.73 -1.15 4.71
N GLY A 13 52.55 -0.73 5.15
CA GLY A 13 51.58 -1.61 5.81
C GLY A 13 50.81 -2.42 4.76
N PRO A 14 50.35 -3.63 5.08
CA PRO A 14 49.63 -4.48 4.11
C PRO A 14 48.31 -3.86 3.75
N ALA A 15 48.04 -3.75 2.46
CA ALA A 15 46.75 -3.40 1.89
C ALA A 15 45.74 -4.46 2.30
N THR A 16 44.83 -4.10 3.18
CA THR A 16 43.60 -4.86 3.40
C THR A 16 42.76 -4.74 2.15
N THR A 17 42.72 -5.81 1.36
CA THR A 17 41.72 -5.98 0.31
C THR A 17 40.34 -6.01 0.99
N GLU A 18 39.63 -4.88 1.01
CA GLU A 18 38.19 -4.85 1.25
C GLU A 18 37.54 -5.69 0.16
N THR A 19 37.15 -6.90 0.51
CA THR A 19 36.18 -7.67 -0.27
C THR A 19 34.88 -6.90 -0.24
N THR A 20 34.60 -6.09 -1.26
CA THR A 20 33.31 -5.50 -1.52
C THR A 20 32.36 -6.66 -1.77
N GLY A 21 31.60 -7.03 -0.73
CA GLY A 21 30.41 -7.89 -0.86
C GLY A 21 29.43 -7.26 -1.84
N PRO A 22 28.52 -8.05 -2.47
CA PRO A 22 27.60 -7.55 -3.47
C PRO A 22 26.81 -6.37 -2.89
N ALA A 23 26.70 -5.30 -3.69
CA ALA A 23 25.99 -4.09 -3.33
C ALA A 23 24.56 -4.43 -2.89
N THR A 24 24.15 -3.91 -1.72
CA THR A 24 22.84 -4.15 -1.13
C THR A 24 21.74 -3.72 -2.09
N GLY A 25 20.86 -4.64 -2.47
CA GLY A 25 19.68 -4.38 -3.30
C GLY A 25 19.78 -4.80 -4.76
N ASP A 26 20.88 -5.34 -5.23
CA ASP A 26 20.97 -5.92 -6.57
C ASP A 26 20.22 -7.26 -6.66
N PRO A 27 19.56 -7.56 -7.79
CA PRO A 27 18.96 -8.87 -7.98
C PRO A 27 20.03 -9.94 -7.88
N LEU A 28 19.75 -11.00 -7.12
CA LEU A 28 20.68 -12.11 -6.94
C LEU A 28 21.13 -12.68 -8.30
N PRO A 29 22.43 -12.94 -8.51
CA PRO A 29 22.94 -13.52 -9.74
C PRO A 29 22.25 -14.84 -10.09
N LYS A 30 22.17 -15.17 -11.38
CA LYS A 30 21.67 -16.46 -11.83
C LYS A 30 22.51 -17.58 -11.21
N GLY A 31 21.88 -18.51 -10.48
CA GLY A 31 22.57 -19.63 -9.84
C GLY A 31 22.96 -19.40 -8.38
N PHE A 32 22.47 -18.36 -7.73
CA PHE A 32 22.69 -18.09 -6.31
C PHE A 32 22.23 -19.27 -5.43
N ARG A 33 23.11 -19.80 -4.58
CA ARG A 33 22.82 -20.91 -3.66
C ARG A 33 22.23 -20.39 -2.35
N SER A 34 21.43 -21.22 -1.67
CA SER A 34 20.76 -20.85 -0.41
C SER A 34 21.73 -20.32 0.66
N ALA A 35 22.95 -20.87 0.73
CA ALA A 35 23.99 -20.40 1.66
C ALA A 35 24.44 -18.95 1.41
N GLU A 36 24.19 -18.43 0.21
CA GLU A 36 24.55 -17.07 -0.20
C GLU A 36 23.46 -16.03 0.13
N LEU A 37 22.29 -16.47 0.68
CA LEU A 37 21.24 -15.57 1.12
C LEU A 37 21.57 -14.81 2.42
N GLY A 38 22.75 -15.03 3.00
CA GLY A 38 23.16 -14.37 4.22
C GLY A 38 22.49 -14.88 5.50
N TRP A 39 21.89 -16.07 5.46
CA TRP A 39 21.32 -16.75 6.63
C TRP A 39 22.24 -17.92 7.06
N PRO A 40 23.14 -17.76 8.03
CA PRO A 40 24.09 -18.80 8.44
C PRO A 40 23.43 -20.11 8.87
N GLU A 41 22.26 -20.03 9.49
CA GLU A 41 21.51 -21.17 10.00
C GLU A 41 20.21 -21.44 9.22
N LEU A 42 20.22 -21.17 7.91
CA LEU A 42 19.03 -21.31 7.06
C LEU A 42 18.37 -22.70 7.19
N GLU A 43 19.16 -23.76 7.36
CA GLU A 43 18.66 -25.13 7.46
C GLU A 43 17.83 -25.39 8.73
N ARG A 44 18.00 -24.59 9.77
CA ARG A 44 17.21 -24.67 11.01
C ARG A 44 15.82 -24.02 10.86
N ILE A 45 15.63 -23.17 9.83
CA ILE A 45 14.35 -22.52 9.57
C ILE A 45 13.38 -23.54 8.98
N PRO A 46 12.18 -23.72 9.57
CA PRO A 46 11.17 -24.68 9.12
C PRO A 46 10.76 -24.47 7.66
N HIS A 47 10.40 -25.54 6.98
CA HIS A 47 9.91 -25.50 5.59
C HIS A 47 8.76 -26.50 5.36
N PRO A 48 7.98 -26.35 4.28
CA PRO A 48 6.92 -27.32 3.95
C PRO A 48 7.44 -28.76 3.86
N PRO A 49 6.66 -29.75 4.34
CA PRO A 49 7.15 -31.12 4.52
C PRO A 49 7.43 -31.89 3.21
N ARG A 50 6.78 -31.48 2.10
CA ARG A 50 6.88 -32.16 0.79
C ARG A 50 7.77 -31.39 -0.18
N ARG A 51 9.04 -31.24 0.18
CA ARG A 51 10.04 -30.56 -0.64
C ARG A 51 10.68 -31.51 -1.66
N LEU A 52 10.62 -31.17 -2.95
CA LEU A 52 11.33 -31.91 -4.00
C LEU A 52 12.79 -31.43 -4.11
N PRO A 53 13.76 -32.35 -4.35
CA PRO A 53 15.19 -32.01 -4.31
C PRO A 53 15.61 -30.83 -5.20
N LEU A 54 15.16 -30.77 -6.45
CA LEU A 54 15.54 -29.70 -7.40
C LEU A 54 14.48 -28.61 -7.54
N LEU A 55 13.20 -28.99 -7.44
CA LEU A 55 12.07 -28.09 -7.71
C LEU A 55 11.64 -27.30 -6.47
N GLY A 56 11.94 -27.81 -5.28
CA GLY A 56 11.53 -27.18 -4.01
C GLY A 56 10.10 -27.49 -3.61
N ASP A 57 9.40 -26.53 -3.01
CA ASP A 57 8.08 -26.66 -2.40
C ASP A 57 6.96 -26.42 -3.42
N VAL A 58 7.05 -27.07 -4.58
CA VAL A 58 6.10 -26.87 -5.71
C VAL A 58 4.90 -27.80 -5.66
N LEU A 59 4.94 -28.87 -4.86
CA LEU A 59 3.81 -29.80 -4.72
C LEU A 59 2.65 -29.13 -3.98
N GLY A 60 1.50 -29.07 -4.64
CA GLY A 60 0.31 -28.41 -4.10
C GLY A 60 0.39 -26.88 -4.08
N ALA A 61 1.45 -26.28 -4.65
CA ALA A 61 1.56 -24.83 -4.76
C ALA A 61 0.72 -24.30 -5.92
N SER A 62 -0.09 -23.30 -5.64
CA SER A 62 -0.85 -22.57 -6.65
C SER A 62 0.06 -21.64 -7.43
N ARG A 63 0.00 -21.69 -8.76
CA ARG A 63 0.67 -20.71 -9.62
C ARG A 63 -0.07 -19.37 -9.68
N ARG A 64 -1.35 -19.34 -9.27
CA ARG A 64 -2.20 -18.15 -9.28
C ARG A 64 -2.17 -17.40 -7.96
N THR A 65 -1.99 -18.13 -6.85
CA THR A 65 -2.08 -17.62 -5.49
C THR A 65 -0.90 -18.06 -4.61
N PRO A 66 0.37 -17.84 -5.04
CA PRO A 66 1.56 -18.35 -4.34
C PRO A 66 1.74 -17.74 -2.95
N LEU A 67 1.28 -16.51 -2.74
CA LEU A 67 1.34 -15.88 -1.42
C LEU A 67 0.26 -16.42 -0.49
N GLN A 68 -0.96 -16.64 -0.97
CA GLN A 68 -2.02 -17.24 -0.17
C GLN A 68 -1.62 -18.66 0.29
N ASP A 69 -0.86 -19.40 -0.52
CA ASP A 69 -0.23 -20.64 -0.06
C ASP A 69 0.78 -20.39 1.07
N SER A 70 1.54 -19.30 1.01
CA SER A 70 2.49 -18.95 2.09
C SER A 70 1.74 -18.58 3.38
N LEU A 71 0.57 -17.94 3.29
CA LEU A 71 -0.27 -17.68 4.47
C LEU A 71 -0.74 -18.98 5.14
N ARG A 72 -1.12 -19.98 4.33
CA ARG A 72 -1.50 -21.30 4.85
C ARG A 72 -0.32 -22.01 5.54
N TYR A 73 0.88 -21.96 4.96
CA TYR A 73 2.07 -22.52 5.58
C TYR A 73 2.50 -21.76 6.83
N ALA A 74 2.31 -20.45 6.89
CA ALA A 74 2.61 -19.63 8.05
C ALA A 74 1.87 -20.12 9.31
N GLY A 75 0.57 -20.47 9.17
CA GLY A 75 -0.22 -21.04 10.27
C GLY A 75 0.22 -22.44 10.70
N GLN A 76 1.00 -23.17 9.90
CA GLN A 76 1.47 -24.53 10.19
C GLN A 76 2.92 -24.57 10.71
N LEU A 77 3.78 -23.68 10.22
CA LEU A 77 5.23 -23.71 10.41
C LEU A 77 5.73 -22.71 11.46
N GLY A 78 4.86 -21.81 11.93
CA GLY A 78 5.23 -20.80 12.91
C GLY A 78 5.65 -19.45 12.31
N PRO A 79 6.14 -18.54 13.18
CA PRO A 79 6.35 -17.12 12.82
C PRO A 79 7.53 -16.86 11.88
N ILE A 80 8.43 -17.83 11.70
CA ILE A 80 9.50 -17.81 10.70
C ILE A 80 9.54 -19.14 9.96
N PHE A 81 9.57 -19.09 8.64
CA PHE A 81 9.69 -20.29 7.81
C PHE A 81 10.30 -19.93 6.45
N ARG A 82 10.79 -20.94 5.73
CA ARG A 82 11.35 -20.78 4.39
C ARG A 82 10.59 -21.58 3.36
N ARG A 83 10.53 -21.06 2.13
CA ARG A 83 10.04 -21.79 0.96
C ARG A 83 11.08 -21.75 -0.14
N LYS A 84 11.14 -22.82 -0.92
CA LYS A 84 12.00 -22.95 -2.10
C LYS A 84 11.16 -23.21 -3.32
N ALA A 85 11.43 -22.51 -4.42
CA ALA A 85 10.79 -22.72 -5.70
C ALA A 85 11.79 -22.52 -6.83
N PHE A 86 12.02 -23.57 -7.65
CA PHE A 86 12.90 -23.53 -8.81
C PHE A 86 14.32 -22.96 -8.52
N GLY A 87 14.93 -23.41 -7.43
CA GLY A 87 16.25 -22.97 -6.99
C GLY A 87 16.28 -21.62 -6.25
N ARG A 88 15.17 -20.90 -6.16
CA ARG A 88 15.04 -19.67 -5.39
C ARG A 88 14.49 -19.99 -4.01
N GLU A 89 15.08 -19.40 -2.98
CA GLU A 89 14.65 -19.59 -1.59
C GLU A 89 14.22 -18.27 -0.99
N PHE A 90 13.18 -18.31 -0.15
CA PHE A 90 12.54 -17.16 0.48
C PHE A 90 12.35 -17.46 1.95
N VAL A 91 12.74 -16.53 2.81
CA VAL A 91 12.40 -16.56 4.22
C VAL A 91 11.21 -15.65 4.45
N PHE A 92 10.22 -16.16 5.15
CA PHE A 92 9.01 -15.45 5.53
C PHE A 92 8.98 -15.29 7.04
N VAL A 93 8.54 -14.12 7.47
CA VAL A 93 8.34 -13.82 8.88
C VAL A 93 6.97 -13.19 9.12
N TRP A 94 6.41 -13.43 10.30
CA TRP A 94 5.21 -12.77 10.79
C TRP A 94 5.23 -12.77 12.34
N GLY A 95 4.22 -12.20 12.96
CA GLY A 95 4.22 -11.98 14.40
C GLY A 95 4.73 -10.60 14.79
N SER A 96 4.15 -10.03 15.82
CA SER A 96 4.40 -8.65 16.23
C SER A 96 5.85 -8.41 16.64
N GLY A 97 6.49 -9.36 17.33
CA GLY A 97 7.88 -9.26 17.77
C GLY A 97 8.87 -9.18 16.62
N LEU A 98 8.80 -10.12 15.66
CA LEU A 98 9.69 -10.13 14.49
C LEU A 98 9.44 -8.93 13.57
N ALA A 99 8.17 -8.51 13.41
CA ALA A 99 7.83 -7.33 12.63
C ALA A 99 8.33 -6.03 13.28
N ALA A 100 8.30 -5.94 14.62
CA ALA A 100 8.87 -4.83 15.37
C ALA A 100 10.39 -4.77 15.22
N ASP A 101 11.06 -5.91 15.34
CA ASP A 101 12.51 -6.01 15.18
C ASP A 101 12.95 -5.58 13.78
N MET A 102 12.28 -6.09 12.73
CA MET A 102 12.56 -5.69 11.34
C MET A 102 12.10 -4.26 10.99
N ALA A 103 11.32 -3.59 11.83
CA ALA A 103 10.96 -2.19 11.64
C ALA A 103 12.06 -1.21 12.10
N ASP A 104 13.05 -1.68 12.84
CA ASP A 104 14.21 -0.87 13.24
C ASP A 104 15.04 -0.50 12.01
N GLU A 105 15.00 0.77 11.61
CA GLU A 105 15.70 1.28 10.42
C GLU A 105 17.20 1.45 10.60
N THR A 106 17.70 1.38 11.83
CA THR A 106 19.16 1.34 12.09
C THR A 106 19.75 0.00 11.70
N ARG A 107 18.99 -1.07 11.84
CA ARG A 107 19.39 -2.45 11.56
C ARG A 107 18.92 -2.97 10.20
N PHE A 108 17.74 -2.53 9.75
CA PHE A 108 17.10 -3.06 8.55
C PHE A 108 16.73 -1.96 7.55
N ALA A 109 16.91 -2.25 6.27
CA ALA A 109 16.48 -1.41 5.16
C ALA A 109 15.38 -2.09 4.35
N LYS A 110 14.73 -1.35 3.44
CA LYS A 110 13.84 -1.94 2.45
C LYS A 110 14.63 -2.89 1.55
N HIS A 111 14.07 -4.07 1.27
CA HIS A 111 14.54 -4.93 0.21
C HIS A 111 13.56 -4.91 -0.97
N VAL A 112 14.10 -4.80 -2.20
CA VAL A 112 13.31 -4.93 -3.42
C VAL A 112 13.24 -6.42 -3.76
N GLY A 113 12.25 -7.12 -3.19
CA GLY A 113 12.05 -8.55 -3.41
C GLY A 113 11.82 -8.90 -4.89
N LEU A 114 12.06 -10.16 -5.25
CA LEU A 114 12.02 -10.64 -6.64
C LEU A 114 10.75 -10.26 -7.40
N GLY A 115 9.57 -10.29 -6.75
CA GLY A 115 8.30 -9.90 -7.37
C GLY A 115 8.29 -8.45 -7.83
N ILE A 116 8.80 -7.55 -6.99
CA ILE A 116 8.89 -6.12 -7.26
C ILE A 116 10.02 -5.83 -8.26
N ALA A 117 11.16 -6.52 -8.15
CA ALA A 117 12.28 -6.38 -9.08
C ALA A 117 11.89 -6.68 -10.54
N ASN A 118 10.94 -7.61 -10.76
CA ASN A 118 10.42 -7.92 -12.09
C ASN A 118 9.63 -6.77 -12.74
N LEU A 119 9.31 -5.69 -12.01
CA LEU A 119 8.70 -4.47 -12.56
C LEU A 119 9.74 -3.44 -13.03
N ARG A 120 10.99 -3.59 -12.65
CA ARG A 120 12.04 -2.62 -12.99
C ARG A 120 12.22 -2.37 -14.50
N PRO A 121 11.95 -3.30 -15.43
CA PRO A 121 11.92 -2.99 -16.85
C PRO A 121 10.95 -1.86 -17.23
N VAL A 122 9.88 -1.64 -16.44
CA VAL A 122 8.87 -0.59 -16.67
C VAL A 122 9.16 0.65 -15.85
N VAL A 123 9.36 0.47 -14.54
CA VAL A 123 9.42 1.58 -13.57
C VAL A 123 10.83 1.89 -13.06
N GLY A 124 11.85 1.12 -13.49
CA GLY A 124 13.26 1.38 -13.20
C GLY A 124 13.56 1.60 -11.71
N ASP A 125 14.17 2.73 -11.41
CA ASP A 125 14.56 3.24 -10.11
C ASP A 125 13.57 4.27 -9.53
N ALA A 126 12.29 4.16 -9.88
CA ALA A 126 11.24 4.98 -9.27
C ALA A 126 11.03 4.63 -7.78
N LEU A 127 10.26 5.46 -7.06
CA LEU A 127 10.06 5.37 -5.61
C LEU A 127 9.74 3.96 -5.10
N PHE A 128 8.97 3.18 -5.88
CA PHE A 128 8.55 1.85 -5.47
C PHE A 128 9.65 0.79 -5.63
N THR A 129 10.46 0.88 -6.67
CA THR A 129 11.41 -0.16 -7.11
C THR A 129 12.87 0.22 -6.98
N ALA A 130 13.20 1.43 -6.56
CA ALA A 130 14.58 1.86 -6.33
C ALA A 130 15.26 1.02 -5.24
N TYR A 131 16.48 0.59 -5.50
CA TYR A 131 17.35 -0.01 -4.50
C TYR A 131 17.87 1.04 -3.50
N ASN A 132 18.41 0.61 -2.36
CA ASN A 132 18.84 1.52 -1.31
C ASN A 132 20.04 2.40 -1.70
N HIS A 133 20.86 1.94 -2.65
CA HIS A 133 22.04 2.68 -3.14
C HIS A 133 21.72 3.63 -4.32
N GLU A 134 20.53 3.56 -4.90
CA GLU A 134 20.13 4.40 -6.04
C GLU A 134 19.71 5.80 -5.56
N PRO A 135 20.37 6.89 -6.01
CA PRO A 135 20.12 8.24 -5.51
C PRO A 135 18.75 8.80 -5.92
N ASN A 136 18.20 8.33 -7.02
CA ASN A 136 16.93 8.80 -7.54
C ASN A 136 15.74 8.57 -6.57
N TRP A 137 15.86 7.63 -5.63
CA TRP A 137 14.81 7.48 -4.62
C TRP A 137 14.70 8.70 -3.73
N GLN A 138 15.83 9.16 -3.16
CA GLN A 138 15.84 10.31 -2.25
C GLN A 138 15.40 11.58 -3.00
N LEU A 139 15.98 11.81 -4.18
CA LEU A 139 15.63 12.95 -5.02
C LEU A 139 14.11 12.99 -5.32
N ALA A 140 13.55 11.88 -5.79
CA ALA A 140 12.14 11.81 -6.11
C ALA A 140 11.26 11.93 -4.85
N HIS A 141 11.66 11.32 -3.74
CA HIS A 141 10.92 11.40 -2.49
C HIS A 141 10.81 12.85 -2.00
N ASP A 142 11.92 13.58 -1.96
CA ASP A 142 11.96 14.93 -1.43
C ASP A 142 11.23 15.94 -2.33
N VAL A 143 11.28 15.75 -3.65
CA VAL A 143 10.51 16.55 -4.62
C VAL A 143 9.01 16.28 -4.50
N LEU A 144 8.60 15.03 -4.27
CA LEU A 144 7.20 14.61 -4.35
C LEU A 144 6.46 14.60 -3.02
N ALA A 145 7.16 14.44 -1.89
CA ALA A 145 6.53 14.37 -0.57
C ALA A 145 5.60 15.57 -0.25
N PRO A 146 5.93 16.82 -0.60
CA PRO A 146 5.02 17.95 -0.41
C PRO A 146 3.68 17.83 -1.15
N GLY A 147 3.63 17.07 -2.27
CA GLY A 147 2.40 16.76 -3.00
C GLY A 147 1.44 15.81 -2.25
N PHE A 148 1.84 15.29 -1.09
CA PHE A 148 1.02 14.46 -0.20
C PHE A 148 0.79 15.12 1.16
N SER A 149 1.05 16.43 1.28
CA SER A 149 0.74 17.22 2.46
C SER A 149 -0.78 17.36 2.65
N ARG A 150 -1.20 17.87 3.82
CA ARG A 150 -2.61 18.13 4.11
C ARG A 150 -3.22 19.15 3.13
N GLU A 151 -2.46 20.17 2.79
CA GLU A 151 -2.86 21.22 1.85
C GLU A 151 -3.06 20.65 0.44
N ALA A 152 -2.14 19.80 -0.02
CA ALA A 152 -2.28 19.10 -1.29
C ALA A 152 -3.51 18.18 -1.30
N MET A 153 -3.76 17.45 -0.20
CA MET A 153 -4.97 16.62 -0.07
C MET A 153 -6.25 17.44 -0.14
N ALA A 154 -6.28 18.61 0.48
CA ALA A 154 -7.41 19.53 0.41
C ALA A 154 -7.64 20.06 -1.02
N ALA A 155 -6.56 20.34 -1.74
CA ALA A 155 -6.62 20.76 -3.15
C ALA A 155 -7.13 19.65 -4.09
N TYR A 156 -6.79 18.39 -3.81
CA TYR A 156 -7.26 17.23 -4.62
C TYR A 156 -8.72 16.87 -4.33
N HIS A 157 -9.27 17.24 -3.19
CA HIS A 157 -10.61 16.84 -2.74
C HIS A 157 -11.74 17.15 -3.74
N PRO A 158 -11.84 18.33 -4.37
CA PRO A 158 -12.88 18.61 -5.36
C PRO A 158 -12.84 17.65 -6.57
N MET A 159 -11.63 17.28 -7.01
CA MET A 159 -11.45 16.32 -8.10
C MET A 159 -11.87 14.91 -7.69
N MET A 160 -11.55 14.50 -6.46
CA MET A 160 -12.01 13.21 -5.91
C MET A 160 -13.53 13.14 -5.82
N LEU A 161 -14.20 14.25 -5.48
CA LEU A 161 -15.65 14.36 -5.48
C LEU A 161 -16.24 14.19 -6.88
N ASP A 162 -15.67 14.87 -7.88
CA ASP A 162 -16.16 14.78 -9.26
C ASP A 162 -16.05 13.34 -9.79
N VAL A 163 -14.93 12.66 -9.53
CA VAL A 163 -14.78 11.24 -9.92
C VAL A 163 -15.75 10.33 -9.18
N ALA A 164 -15.97 10.59 -7.88
CA ALA A 164 -16.94 9.82 -7.09
C ALA A 164 -18.39 10.07 -7.58
N ASP A 165 -18.72 11.25 -8.06
CA ASP A 165 -20.02 11.55 -8.66
C ASP A 165 -20.23 10.78 -9.98
N ARG A 166 -19.18 10.68 -10.82
CA ARG A 166 -19.22 9.82 -12.03
C ARG A 166 -19.47 8.36 -11.68
N LEU A 167 -18.85 7.84 -10.62
CA LEU A 167 -19.12 6.48 -10.11
C LEU A 167 -20.57 6.34 -9.68
N THR A 168 -21.10 7.26 -8.86
CA THR A 168 -22.48 7.18 -8.36
C THR A 168 -23.47 7.32 -9.51
N GLY A 169 -23.22 8.17 -10.48
CA GLY A 169 -24.02 8.26 -11.70
C GLY A 169 -24.02 6.97 -12.53
N HIS A 170 -22.87 6.28 -12.61
CA HIS A 170 -22.79 4.96 -13.23
C HIS A 170 -23.63 3.93 -12.45
N TRP A 171 -23.49 3.87 -11.13
CA TRP A 171 -24.25 2.95 -10.28
C TRP A 171 -25.74 3.22 -10.29
N ASP A 172 -26.17 4.46 -10.40
CA ASP A 172 -27.59 4.82 -10.58
C ASP A 172 -28.18 4.27 -11.89
N ARG A 173 -27.40 4.28 -12.98
CA ARG A 173 -27.80 3.67 -14.26
C ARG A 173 -27.92 2.14 -14.15
N GLU A 174 -26.98 1.49 -13.46
CA GLU A 174 -27.02 0.05 -13.22
C GLU A 174 -28.23 -0.32 -12.35
N LEU A 175 -28.49 0.45 -11.29
CA LEU A 175 -29.64 0.28 -10.41
C LEU A 175 -30.97 0.45 -11.18
N ALA A 176 -31.12 1.51 -11.98
CA ALA A 176 -32.30 1.75 -12.80
C ALA A 176 -32.56 0.64 -13.81
N ALA A 177 -31.49 -0.03 -14.28
CA ALA A 177 -31.57 -1.17 -15.18
C ALA A 177 -31.75 -2.53 -14.46
N GLY A 178 -31.87 -2.54 -13.12
CA GLY A 178 -31.98 -3.75 -12.31
C GLY A 178 -30.74 -4.64 -12.32
N ARG A 179 -29.58 -4.10 -12.70
CA ARG A 179 -28.33 -4.85 -12.80
C ARG A 179 -27.49 -4.74 -11.53
N ALA A 180 -26.76 -5.81 -11.21
CA ALA A 180 -25.75 -5.81 -10.17
C ALA A 180 -24.50 -5.07 -10.65
N VAL A 181 -23.89 -4.24 -9.77
CA VAL A 181 -22.65 -3.52 -10.04
C VAL A 181 -21.43 -4.44 -9.93
N ASP A 182 -20.43 -4.22 -10.77
CA ASP A 182 -19.13 -4.89 -10.71
C ASP A 182 -18.18 -4.11 -9.78
N VAL A 183 -18.18 -4.48 -8.50
CA VAL A 183 -17.46 -3.72 -7.48
C VAL A 183 -15.96 -3.57 -7.78
N PRO A 184 -15.17 -4.64 -8.03
CA PRO A 184 -13.74 -4.48 -8.32
C PRO A 184 -13.46 -3.69 -9.60
N GLY A 185 -14.27 -3.93 -10.64
CA GLY A 185 -14.13 -3.21 -11.91
C GLY A 185 -14.39 -1.72 -11.76
N ASP A 186 -15.46 -1.34 -11.05
CA ASP A 186 -15.84 0.05 -10.88
C ASP A 186 -14.93 0.78 -9.88
N MET A 187 -14.46 0.11 -8.81
CA MET A 187 -13.44 0.69 -7.93
C MET A 187 -12.11 0.90 -8.67
N THR A 188 -11.73 0.02 -9.59
CA THR A 188 -10.54 0.20 -10.43
C THR A 188 -10.67 1.41 -11.35
N LYS A 189 -11.86 1.63 -11.97
CA LYS A 189 -12.13 2.83 -12.77
C LYS A 189 -12.03 4.09 -11.92
N LEU A 190 -12.68 4.10 -10.75
CA LEU A 190 -12.66 5.23 -9.82
C LEU A 190 -11.23 5.64 -9.47
N THR A 191 -10.45 4.70 -8.93
CA THR A 191 -9.12 5.01 -8.39
C THR A 191 -8.10 5.36 -9.47
N LEU A 192 -8.24 4.79 -10.69
CA LEU A 192 -7.45 5.21 -11.84
C LEU A 192 -7.76 6.65 -12.24
N GLU A 193 -9.06 7.00 -12.38
CA GLU A 193 -9.47 8.38 -12.71
C GLU A 193 -9.01 9.36 -11.64
N THR A 194 -9.14 8.99 -10.36
CA THR A 194 -8.71 9.86 -9.27
C THR A 194 -7.23 10.18 -9.36
N ILE A 195 -6.35 9.16 -9.43
CA ILE A 195 -4.89 9.42 -9.48
C ILE A 195 -4.47 10.09 -10.78
N ALA A 196 -5.12 9.76 -11.91
CA ALA A 196 -4.80 10.36 -13.20
C ALA A 196 -5.18 11.85 -13.25
N ARG A 197 -6.34 12.22 -12.76
CA ARG A 197 -6.82 13.59 -12.80
C ARG A 197 -6.18 14.47 -11.73
N THR A 198 -6.05 13.97 -10.50
CA THR A 198 -5.44 14.74 -9.40
C THR A 198 -3.93 14.86 -9.52
N GLY A 199 -3.26 13.83 -10.03
CA GLY A 199 -1.81 13.80 -10.10
C GLY A 199 -1.22 14.29 -11.42
N PHE A 200 -1.99 14.17 -12.51
CA PHE A 200 -1.47 14.36 -13.86
C PHE A 200 -2.40 15.15 -14.78
N GLY A 201 -3.56 15.63 -14.31
CA GLY A 201 -4.52 16.38 -15.11
C GLY A 201 -5.09 15.58 -16.29
N HIS A 202 -5.05 14.24 -16.24
CA HIS A 202 -5.46 13.38 -17.34
C HIS A 202 -6.76 12.62 -17.05
N ASP A 203 -7.69 12.66 -18.01
CA ASP A 203 -8.98 11.95 -17.94
C ASP A 203 -8.96 10.73 -18.87
N PHE A 204 -9.03 9.53 -18.29
CA PHE A 204 -9.13 8.28 -19.07
C PHE A 204 -10.54 7.98 -19.58
N ALA A 205 -11.53 8.75 -19.16
CA ALA A 205 -12.95 8.55 -19.46
C ALA A 205 -13.43 7.13 -19.13
N SER A 206 -13.05 6.61 -17.95
CA SER A 206 -13.23 5.20 -17.58
C SER A 206 -14.70 4.82 -17.39
N PHE A 207 -15.57 5.77 -16.99
CA PHE A 207 -17.00 5.53 -16.79
C PHE A 207 -17.85 5.66 -18.07
N GLU A 208 -17.29 6.24 -19.14
CA GLU A 208 -17.87 6.34 -20.48
C GLU A 208 -17.55 5.11 -21.35
N ARG A 209 -16.67 4.23 -20.86
CA ARG A 209 -16.21 3.05 -21.59
C ARG A 209 -16.85 1.76 -21.08
N ALA A 210 -17.33 0.94 -22.02
CA ALA A 210 -17.84 -0.41 -21.70
C ALA A 210 -16.71 -1.40 -21.33
N ARG A 211 -15.47 -1.15 -21.81
CA ARG A 211 -14.27 -1.97 -21.53
C ARG A 211 -13.22 -1.15 -20.80
N PRO A 212 -12.37 -1.77 -19.97
CA PRO A 212 -11.24 -1.08 -19.37
C PRO A 212 -10.41 -0.33 -20.40
N HIS A 213 -9.88 0.84 -20.02
CA HIS A 213 -8.98 1.59 -20.87
C HIS A 213 -7.77 0.73 -21.30
N PRO A 214 -7.24 0.82 -22.52
CA PRO A 214 -6.08 0.04 -22.97
C PRO A 214 -4.86 0.16 -22.04
N PHE A 215 -4.67 1.33 -21.42
CA PHE A 215 -3.64 1.55 -20.41
C PHE A 215 -3.79 0.58 -19.22
N VAL A 216 -5.00 0.41 -18.68
CA VAL A 216 -5.28 -0.56 -17.59
C VAL A 216 -4.96 -1.98 -18.04
N THR A 217 -5.38 -2.33 -19.26
CA THR A 217 -5.15 -3.67 -19.82
C THR A 217 -3.65 -3.98 -19.94
N ALA A 218 -2.87 -3.03 -20.46
CA ALA A 218 -1.41 -3.16 -20.59
C ALA A 218 -0.72 -3.26 -19.23
N MET A 219 -1.14 -2.43 -18.27
CA MET A 219 -0.60 -2.41 -16.92
C MET A 219 -0.89 -3.72 -16.18
N VAL A 220 -2.14 -4.20 -16.17
CA VAL A 220 -2.52 -5.51 -15.60
C VAL A 220 -1.76 -6.65 -16.28
N GLY A 221 -1.54 -6.56 -17.59
CA GLY A 221 -0.72 -7.51 -18.35
C GLY A 221 0.70 -7.57 -17.82
N THR A 222 1.33 -6.41 -17.62
CA THR A 222 2.70 -6.28 -17.08
C THR A 222 2.81 -6.80 -15.65
N LEU A 223 1.89 -6.47 -14.75
CA LEU A 223 1.85 -6.98 -13.38
C LEU A 223 1.71 -8.51 -13.35
N SER A 224 0.81 -9.05 -14.17
CA SER A 224 0.60 -10.50 -14.30
C SER A 224 1.84 -11.21 -14.86
N TYR A 225 2.55 -10.59 -15.81
CA TYR A 225 3.80 -11.11 -16.34
C TYR A 225 4.90 -11.13 -15.27
N ALA A 226 5.07 -10.03 -14.52
CA ALA A 226 6.04 -9.93 -13.43
C ALA A 226 5.82 -11.04 -12.38
N GLN A 227 4.58 -11.33 -12.02
CA GLN A 227 4.25 -12.43 -11.11
C GLN A 227 4.58 -13.80 -11.70
N ARG A 228 4.26 -14.04 -12.98
CA ARG A 228 4.57 -15.31 -13.67
C ARG A 228 6.06 -15.63 -13.68
N LEU A 229 6.92 -14.63 -13.78
CA LEU A 229 8.36 -14.82 -13.72
C LEU A 229 8.83 -15.49 -12.41
N ASN A 230 8.08 -15.34 -11.33
CA ASN A 230 8.39 -15.97 -10.04
C ASN A 230 7.92 -17.43 -9.95
N THR A 231 7.02 -17.85 -10.84
CA THR A 231 6.36 -19.18 -10.78
C THR A 231 6.76 -20.13 -11.89
N VAL A 232 7.73 -19.75 -12.72
CA VAL A 232 8.25 -20.58 -13.81
C VAL A 232 9.72 -20.91 -13.62
N PRO A 233 10.18 -22.12 -14.00
CA PRO A 233 11.58 -22.52 -13.87
C PRO A 233 12.51 -21.73 -14.80
N SER A 234 12.02 -21.27 -15.95
CA SER A 234 12.81 -20.50 -16.92
C SER A 234 11.96 -19.46 -17.65
N PRO A 235 12.44 -18.20 -17.79
CA PRO A 235 11.78 -17.18 -18.61
C PRO A 235 11.57 -17.61 -20.08
N ALA A 236 12.41 -18.51 -20.60
CA ALA A 236 12.29 -19.02 -21.97
C ALA A 236 10.92 -19.69 -22.25
N LEU A 237 10.25 -20.21 -21.21
CA LEU A 237 8.90 -20.76 -21.33
C LEU A 237 7.82 -19.70 -21.55
N LEU A 238 8.15 -18.42 -21.36
CA LEU A 238 7.23 -17.30 -21.46
C LEU A 238 7.43 -16.46 -22.73
N ARG A 239 8.10 -16.97 -23.80
CA ARG A 239 8.45 -16.16 -24.99
C ARG A 239 7.30 -15.34 -25.56
N ARG A 240 6.09 -15.92 -25.69
CA ARG A 240 4.91 -15.17 -26.18
C ARG A 240 4.45 -14.10 -25.19
N ALA A 241 4.43 -14.45 -23.89
CA ALA A 241 4.09 -13.52 -22.83
C ALA A 241 5.13 -12.39 -22.73
N THR A 242 6.42 -12.69 -22.94
CA THR A 242 7.50 -11.68 -22.97
C THR A 242 7.27 -10.67 -24.09
N ARG A 243 7.03 -11.12 -25.33
CA ARG A 243 6.74 -10.23 -26.47
C ARG A 243 5.51 -9.36 -26.21
N ARG A 244 4.46 -9.94 -25.63
CA ARG A 244 3.27 -9.17 -25.27
C ARG A 244 3.59 -8.12 -24.21
N ASN A 245 4.34 -8.48 -23.17
CA ASN A 245 4.77 -7.57 -22.12
C ASN A 245 5.63 -6.42 -22.67
N GLU A 246 6.52 -6.70 -23.61
CA GLU A 246 7.31 -5.67 -24.31
C GLU A 246 6.41 -4.67 -25.06
N ALA A 247 5.37 -5.16 -25.72
CA ALA A 247 4.38 -4.31 -26.40
C ALA A 247 3.55 -3.50 -25.38
N ASP A 248 3.13 -4.12 -24.25
CA ASP A 248 2.43 -3.45 -23.16
C ASP A 248 3.28 -2.33 -22.56
N ILE A 249 4.58 -2.58 -22.28
CA ILE A 249 5.53 -1.58 -21.79
C ILE A 249 5.71 -0.43 -22.79
N ALA A 250 5.87 -0.74 -24.06
CA ALA A 250 6.01 0.28 -25.10
C ALA A 250 4.76 1.16 -25.20
N TYR A 251 3.57 0.58 -25.04
CA TYR A 251 2.30 1.32 -25.00
C TYR A 251 2.22 2.23 -23.77
N LEU A 252 2.51 1.70 -22.57
CA LEU A 252 2.53 2.49 -21.32
C LEU A 252 3.46 3.70 -21.42
N ASN A 253 4.68 3.47 -21.92
CA ASN A 253 5.67 4.54 -22.09
C ASN A 253 5.19 5.62 -23.07
N ARG A 254 4.62 5.23 -24.22
CA ARG A 254 4.09 6.20 -25.19
C ARG A 254 2.97 7.05 -24.60
N THR A 255 2.02 6.41 -23.90
CA THR A 255 0.90 7.13 -23.27
C THR A 255 1.42 8.17 -22.26
N VAL A 256 2.41 7.80 -21.44
CA VAL A 256 3.01 8.75 -20.48
C VAL A 256 3.81 9.85 -21.19
N ASP A 257 4.54 9.52 -22.25
CA ASP A 257 5.26 10.53 -23.04
C ASP A 257 4.32 11.53 -23.71
N GLU A 258 3.15 11.08 -24.15
CA GLU A 258 2.09 11.94 -24.70
C GLU A 258 1.52 12.85 -23.62
N LEU A 259 1.27 12.32 -22.42
CA LEU A 259 0.79 13.08 -21.28
C LEU A 259 1.79 14.17 -20.86
N VAL A 260 3.08 13.82 -20.76
CA VAL A 260 4.15 14.77 -20.40
C VAL A 260 4.31 15.85 -21.48
N ARG A 261 4.24 15.49 -22.76
CA ARG A 261 4.28 16.46 -23.86
C ARG A 261 3.09 17.42 -23.82
N ALA A 262 1.88 16.88 -23.71
CA ALA A 262 0.66 17.70 -23.62
C ALA A 262 0.72 18.72 -22.47
N ARG A 263 1.29 18.35 -21.31
CA ARG A 263 1.49 19.25 -20.19
C ARG A 263 2.48 20.38 -20.53
N ARG A 264 3.61 20.06 -21.16
CA ARG A 264 4.62 21.06 -21.54
C ARG A 264 4.11 22.02 -22.62
N ASP A 265 3.37 21.51 -23.59
CA ASP A 265 2.82 22.30 -24.70
C ASP A 265 1.62 23.17 -24.24
N GLY A 266 0.87 22.72 -23.24
CA GLY A 266 -0.29 23.41 -22.68
C GLY A 266 0.02 24.53 -21.68
N GLY A 267 1.29 24.79 -21.36
CA GLY A 267 1.72 25.97 -20.59
C GLY A 267 1.57 25.85 -19.07
N GLY A 268 1.55 24.65 -18.50
CA GLY A 268 1.52 24.43 -17.05
C GLY A 268 0.22 23.77 -16.59
N GLY A 269 0.14 23.45 -15.32
CA GLY A 269 -0.98 22.82 -14.64
C GLY A 269 -1.26 23.51 -13.28
N ASP A 270 -2.12 22.89 -12.50
CA ASP A 270 -2.59 23.43 -11.20
C ASP A 270 -1.63 23.12 -10.03
N GLY A 271 -0.34 22.89 -10.28
CA GLY A 271 0.65 22.54 -9.26
C GLY A 271 0.52 21.08 -8.77
N ASP A 272 0.06 20.19 -9.62
CA ASP A 272 -0.13 18.77 -9.34
C ASP A 272 1.21 18.00 -9.24
N LEU A 273 1.15 16.66 -9.14
CA LEU A 273 2.35 15.83 -9.04
C LEU A 273 3.22 15.90 -10.30
N LEU A 274 2.61 16.06 -11.50
CA LEU A 274 3.37 16.15 -12.75
C LEU A 274 4.15 17.45 -12.82
N ASP A 275 3.55 18.57 -12.45
CA ASP A 275 4.24 19.87 -12.41
C ASP A 275 5.41 19.82 -11.41
N ARG A 276 5.20 19.20 -10.25
CA ARG A 276 6.29 18.98 -9.29
C ARG A 276 7.42 18.16 -9.87
N MET A 277 7.13 17.09 -10.61
CA MET A 277 8.15 16.26 -11.26
C MET A 277 8.92 17.01 -12.35
N LEU A 278 8.26 17.91 -13.06
CA LEU A 278 8.86 18.65 -14.20
C LEU A 278 9.66 19.87 -13.74
N ASP A 279 9.15 20.60 -12.74
CA ASP A 279 9.59 21.96 -12.45
C ASP A 279 10.28 22.13 -11.09
N THR A 280 10.07 21.19 -10.14
CA THR A 280 10.64 21.34 -8.80
C THR A 280 12.07 20.83 -8.74
N ALA A 281 12.99 21.69 -8.29
CA ALA A 281 14.34 21.29 -7.94
C ALA A 281 14.40 20.75 -6.50
N HIS A 282 15.27 19.82 -6.25
CA HIS A 282 15.54 19.29 -4.91
C HIS A 282 16.00 20.44 -3.99
N PRO A 283 15.42 20.59 -2.79
CA PRO A 283 15.60 21.80 -1.96
C PRO A 283 17.05 22.02 -1.51
N THR A 284 17.86 20.96 -1.42
CA THR A 284 19.25 21.06 -0.94
C THR A 284 20.26 21.02 -2.08
N THR A 285 20.06 20.12 -3.08
CA THR A 285 21.06 19.91 -4.16
C THR A 285 20.80 20.74 -5.39
N GLY A 286 19.59 21.27 -5.58
CA GLY A 286 19.18 21.96 -6.80
C GLY A 286 18.94 21.02 -8.00
N GLU A 287 19.14 19.71 -7.85
CA GLU A 287 18.92 18.71 -8.90
C GLU A 287 17.43 18.59 -9.24
N ARG A 288 17.16 18.23 -10.50
CA ARG A 288 15.79 17.95 -10.98
C ARG A 288 15.68 16.51 -11.43
N LEU A 289 14.46 15.97 -11.40
CA LEU A 289 14.20 14.66 -11.96
C LEU A 289 14.51 14.64 -13.47
N SER A 290 15.25 13.63 -13.92
CA SER A 290 15.46 13.42 -15.35
C SER A 290 14.14 13.06 -16.05
N ALA A 291 14.02 13.35 -17.35
CA ALA A 291 12.83 12.99 -18.14
C ALA A 291 12.51 11.49 -18.04
N GLN A 292 13.54 10.64 -17.96
CA GLN A 292 13.36 9.19 -17.78
C GLN A 292 12.79 8.88 -16.40
N ASN A 293 13.28 9.55 -15.33
CA ASN A 293 12.77 9.32 -13.98
C ASN A 293 11.35 9.85 -13.86
N VAL A 294 11.01 11.02 -14.41
CA VAL A 294 9.62 11.52 -14.49
C VAL A 294 8.68 10.47 -15.09
N ARG A 295 9.01 9.91 -16.27
CA ARG A 295 8.22 8.85 -16.88
C ARG A 295 8.01 7.65 -15.93
N ARG A 296 9.08 7.19 -15.30
CA ARG A 296 9.06 6.07 -14.36
C ARG A 296 8.19 6.36 -13.14
N GLN A 297 8.24 7.59 -12.61
CA GLN A 297 7.39 8.00 -11.49
C GLN A 297 5.92 8.06 -11.90
N VAL A 298 5.58 8.64 -13.05
CA VAL A 298 4.18 8.69 -13.54
C VAL A 298 3.59 7.28 -13.66
N VAL A 299 4.32 6.35 -14.32
CA VAL A 299 3.87 4.95 -14.39
C VAL A 299 3.72 4.34 -13.00
N THR A 300 4.69 4.61 -12.11
CA THR A 300 4.65 4.09 -10.72
C THR A 300 3.41 4.55 -9.97
N PHE A 301 3.07 5.83 -10.04
CA PHE A 301 1.88 6.36 -9.35
C PHE A 301 0.58 5.85 -9.96
N LEU A 302 0.49 5.76 -11.29
CA LEU A 302 -0.68 5.18 -11.96
C LEU A 302 -0.88 3.70 -11.58
N VAL A 303 0.20 2.92 -11.45
CA VAL A 303 0.13 1.52 -11.00
C VAL A 303 -0.21 1.44 -9.51
N ALA A 304 0.52 2.15 -8.65
CA ALA A 304 0.39 2.01 -7.22
C ALA A 304 -0.91 2.60 -6.67
N GLY A 305 -1.37 3.73 -7.23
CA GLY A 305 -2.53 4.46 -6.73
C GLY A 305 -3.86 3.77 -7.03
N HIS A 306 -3.99 3.09 -8.18
CA HIS A 306 -5.29 2.55 -8.55
C HIS A 306 -5.55 1.14 -7.99
N GLU A 307 -4.60 0.20 -8.09
CA GLU A 307 -4.86 -1.21 -7.78
C GLU A 307 -4.98 -1.48 -6.28
N THR A 308 -4.21 -0.76 -5.45
CA THR A 308 -4.24 -0.93 -4.00
C THR A 308 -5.51 -0.35 -3.37
N THR A 309 -5.88 0.87 -3.74
CA THR A 309 -7.06 1.54 -3.18
C THR A 309 -8.36 0.89 -3.66
N SER A 310 -8.44 0.47 -4.94
CA SER A 310 -9.60 -0.26 -5.45
C SER A 310 -9.81 -1.61 -4.74
N GLY A 311 -8.73 -2.32 -4.43
CA GLY A 311 -8.78 -3.54 -3.63
C GLY A 311 -9.29 -3.28 -2.22
N ALA A 312 -8.78 -2.25 -1.54
CA ALA A 312 -9.21 -1.87 -0.19
C ALA A 312 -10.70 -1.50 -0.13
N LEU A 313 -11.16 -0.69 -1.09
CA LEU A 313 -12.58 -0.34 -1.25
C LEU A 313 -13.44 -1.58 -1.50
N SER A 314 -12.99 -2.47 -2.39
CA SER A 314 -13.72 -3.69 -2.74
C SER A 314 -13.87 -4.63 -1.55
N PHE A 315 -12.83 -4.82 -0.73
CA PHE A 315 -12.92 -5.59 0.51
C PHE A 315 -13.82 -4.91 1.54
N ALA A 316 -13.71 -3.59 1.72
CA ALA A 316 -14.56 -2.85 2.65
C ALA A 316 -16.05 -2.97 2.27
N LEU A 317 -16.39 -2.82 1.00
CA LEU A 317 -17.75 -2.98 0.48
C LEU A 317 -18.26 -4.42 0.64
N HIS A 318 -17.41 -5.43 0.39
CA HIS A 318 -17.73 -6.83 0.66
C HIS A 318 -18.12 -7.05 2.12
N TYR A 319 -17.30 -6.61 3.07
CA TYR A 319 -17.60 -6.79 4.48
C TYR A 319 -18.79 -5.98 4.96
N LEU A 320 -18.98 -4.75 4.46
CA LEU A 320 -20.17 -3.95 4.76
C LEU A 320 -21.45 -4.63 4.30
N SER A 321 -21.43 -5.28 3.13
CA SER A 321 -22.62 -6.00 2.61
C SER A 321 -22.99 -7.22 3.46
N LEU A 322 -22.01 -7.87 4.09
CA LEU A 322 -22.20 -9.05 4.94
C LEU A 322 -22.48 -8.73 6.42
N ASN A 323 -22.24 -7.48 6.85
CA ASN A 323 -22.40 -7.04 8.22
C ASN A 323 -23.39 -5.87 8.34
N PRO A 324 -24.71 -6.11 8.27
CA PRO A 324 -25.72 -5.05 8.22
C PRO A 324 -25.66 -4.09 9.42
N HIS A 325 -25.31 -4.59 10.62
CA HIS A 325 -25.18 -3.75 11.81
C HIS A 325 -23.98 -2.79 11.72
N VAL A 326 -22.84 -3.22 11.14
CA VAL A 326 -21.68 -2.36 10.87
C VAL A 326 -22.06 -1.30 9.82
N ALA A 327 -22.72 -1.73 8.74
CA ALA A 327 -23.16 -0.83 7.69
C ALA A 327 -24.18 0.22 8.22
N ALA A 328 -25.11 -0.18 9.10
CA ALA A 328 -26.05 0.74 9.74
C ALA A 328 -25.35 1.78 10.61
N ARG A 329 -24.39 1.36 11.42
CA ARG A 329 -23.59 2.26 12.27
C ARG A 329 -22.73 3.23 11.43
N ALA A 330 -22.10 2.75 10.37
CA ALA A 330 -21.33 3.58 9.44
C ALA A 330 -22.23 4.62 8.74
N ARG A 331 -23.43 4.21 8.28
CA ARG A 331 -24.43 5.13 7.71
C ARG A 331 -24.87 6.20 8.68
N ALA A 332 -25.17 5.81 9.92
CA ALA A 332 -25.56 6.77 10.97
C ALA A 332 -24.47 7.80 11.25
N GLU A 333 -23.19 7.41 11.19
CA GLU A 333 -22.08 8.36 11.29
C GLU A 333 -22.06 9.32 10.10
N VAL A 334 -22.19 8.83 8.86
CA VAL A 334 -22.22 9.65 7.65
C VAL A 334 -23.38 10.66 7.70
N ASP A 335 -24.58 10.19 8.01
CA ASP A 335 -25.77 11.04 8.08
C ASP A 335 -25.60 12.15 9.15
N ARG A 336 -25.06 11.81 10.32
CA ARG A 336 -24.79 12.77 11.41
C ARG A 336 -23.69 13.76 11.07
N VAL A 337 -22.57 13.31 10.45
CA VAL A 337 -21.41 14.16 10.20
C VAL A 337 -21.62 15.09 9.00
N TRP A 338 -22.27 14.59 7.97
CA TRP A 338 -22.51 15.36 6.75
C TRP A 338 -23.86 16.12 6.78
N GLY A 339 -24.83 15.69 7.61
CA GLY A 339 -26.13 16.33 7.73
C GLY A 339 -26.78 16.57 6.37
N ASP A 340 -27.27 17.78 6.14
CA ASP A 340 -27.91 18.19 4.89
C ASP A 340 -26.92 18.68 3.81
N ALA A 341 -25.59 18.61 4.07
CA ALA A 341 -24.60 19.01 3.08
C ALA A 341 -24.75 18.19 1.80
N ALA A 342 -25.05 18.85 0.67
CA ALA A 342 -25.15 18.17 -0.63
C ALA A 342 -23.81 17.55 -1.03
N VAL A 343 -22.71 18.22 -0.72
CA VAL A 343 -21.33 17.84 -1.01
C VAL A 343 -20.51 17.96 0.28
N PRO A 344 -19.88 16.88 0.76
CA PRO A 344 -19.03 16.93 1.96
C PRO A 344 -17.75 17.70 1.69
N GLY A 345 -17.35 18.58 2.63
CA GLY A 345 -16.05 19.23 2.60
C GLY A 345 -14.92 18.30 3.06
N TYR A 346 -13.68 18.66 2.73
CA TYR A 346 -12.46 17.92 3.10
C TYR A 346 -12.44 17.53 4.58
N GLU A 347 -12.67 18.50 5.48
CA GLU A 347 -12.65 18.29 6.93
C GLU A 347 -13.79 17.41 7.43
N GLN A 348 -14.91 17.34 6.72
CA GLN A 348 -16.04 16.47 7.08
C GLN A 348 -15.71 15.00 6.78
N VAL A 349 -14.90 14.72 5.75
CA VAL A 349 -14.42 13.35 5.48
C VAL A 349 -13.51 12.87 6.62
N ALA A 350 -12.62 13.72 7.12
CA ALA A 350 -11.74 13.39 8.23
C ALA A 350 -12.48 13.08 9.55
N LYS A 351 -13.74 13.53 9.69
CA LYS A 351 -14.61 13.25 10.85
C LYS A 351 -15.31 11.90 10.78
N LEU A 352 -15.28 11.20 9.65
CA LEU A 352 -15.87 9.85 9.49
C LEU A 352 -14.97 8.78 10.13
N ARG A 353 -14.91 8.79 11.45
CA ARG A 353 -14.01 7.93 12.23
C ARG A 353 -14.39 6.45 12.17
N TYR A 354 -15.68 6.15 12.19
CA TYR A 354 -16.14 4.76 12.13
C TYR A 354 -16.03 4.17 10.71
N VAL A 355 -16.35 4.95 9.68
CA VAL A 355 -16.10 4.57 8.29
C VAL A 355 -14.61 4.29 8.07
N ARG A 356 -13.73 5.10 8.67
CA ARG A 356 -12.29 4.86 8.66
C ARG A 356 -11.89 3.54 9.36
N ARG A 357 -12.51 3.21 10.50
CA ARG A 357 -12.28 1.93 11.19
C ARG A 357 -12.73 0.74 10.33
N VAL A 358 -13.83 0.87 9.59
CA VAL A 358 -14.28 -0.14 8.62
C VAL A 358 -13.22 -0.39 7.56
N LEU A 359 -12.62 0.67 7.00
CA LEU A 359 -11.55 0.57 6.02
C LEU A 359 -10.29 -0.07 6.61
N ASP A 360 -9.87 0.37 7.81
CA ASP A 360 -8.69 -0.18 8.50
C ASP A 360 -8.89 -1.68 8.82
N GLU A 361 -10.09 -2.10 9.20
CA GLU A 361 -10.41 -3.50 9.46
C GLU A 361 -10.43 -4.35 8.18
N ALA A 362 -10.93 -3.79 7.08
CA ALA A 362 -10.83 -4.45 5.78
C ALA A 362 -9.37 -4.63 5.34
N LEU A 363 -8.52 -3.61 5.54
CA LEU A 363 -7.08 -3.65 5.29
C LEU A 363 -6.34 -4.57 6.28
N ARG A 364 -6.86 -4.78 7.48
CA ARG A 364 -6.31 -5.76 8.42
C ARG A 364 -6.52 -7.18 7.89
N LEU A 365 -7.75 -7.52 7.55
CA LEU A 365 -8.08 -8.86 7.05
C LEU A 365 -7.49 -9.12 5.66
N TRP A 366 -7.54 -8.14 4.78
CA TRP A 366 -7.01 -8.26 3.41
C TRP A 366 -6.16 -7.04 3.06
N PRO A 367 -4.92 -6.94 3.59
CA PRO A 367 -4.00 -5.89 3.16
C PRO A 367 -3.72 -6.08 1.67
N THR A 368 -4.03 -5.06 0.89
CA THR A 368 -3.88 -5.13 -0.58
C THR A 368 -2.43 -5.27 -1.01
N ALA A 369 -1.48 -4.77 -0.19
CA ALA A 369 -0.06 -5.13 -0.26
C ALA A 369 0.22 -6.18 0.85
N PRO A 370 0.11 -7.49 0.55
CA PRO A 370 0.05 -8.54 1.57
C PRO A 370 1.39 -8.91 2.21
N ALA A 371 2.49 -8.39 1.66
CA ALA A 371 3.84 -8.59 2.19
C ALA A 371 4.77 -7.46 1.77
N PHE A 372 5.83 -7.23 2.54
CA PHE A 372 6.96 -6.37 2.17
C PHE A 372 8.27 -6.96 2.67
N ALA A 373 9.37 -6.65 2.02
CA ALA A 373 10.68 -7.22 2.35
C ALA A 373 11.60 -6.21 3.03
N ARG A 374 12.40 -6.72 3.97
CA ARG A 374 13.46 -5.97 4.66
C ARG A 374 14.77 -6.75 4.61
N GLU A 375 15.89 -6.05 4.53
CA GLU A 375 17.24 -6.61 4.51
C GLU A 375 18.10 -6.05 5.64
N ALA A 376 19.01 -6.85 6.16
CA ALA A 376 19.94 -6.45 7.20
C ALA A 376 21.02 -5.51 6.65
N ARG A 377 21.23 -4.36 7.31
CA ARG A 377 22.27 -3.37 6.95
C ARG A 377 23.68 -3.82 7.34
N ALA A 378 23.78 -4.63 8.38
CA ALA A 378 25.00 -5.24 8.91
C ALA A 378 24.65 -6.62 9.47
N ASP A 379 25.66 -7.39 9.88
CA ASP A 379 25.43 -8.64 10.59
C ASP A 379 24.61 -8.36 11.87
N THR A 380 23.55 -9.13 12.06
CA THR A 380 22.58 -8.93 13.14
C THR A 380 21.91 -10.25 13.52
N VAL A 381 21.05 -10.24 14.55
CA VAL A 381 20.27 -11.39 14.96
C VAL A 381 18.78 -10.98 15.01
N LEU A 382 17.96 -11.63 14.21
CA LEU A 382 16.53 -11.39 14.16
C LEU A 382 15.82 -12.15 15.30
N GLY A 383 14.97 -11.44 16.05
CA GLY A 383 14.22 -12.04 17.18
C GLY A 383 15.08 -12.63 18.29
N GLY A 384 16.38 -12.25 18.36
CA GLY A 384 17.31 -12.79 19.35
C GLY A 384 17.86 -14.20 19.05
N GLU A 385 17.35 -14.87 18.01
CA GLU A 385 17.65 -16.31 17.74
C GLU A 385 18.18 -16.60 16.35
N HIS A 386 17.88 -15.74 15.36
CA HIS A 386 18.16 -16.05 13.96
C HIS A 386 19.28 -15.16 13.40
N PRO A 387 20.52 -15.65 13.28
CA PRO A 387 21.63 -14.87 12.73
C PRO A 387 21.38 -14.49 11.27
N MET A 388 21.59 -13.22 10.96
CA MET A 388 21.53 -12.66 9.61
C MET A 388 22.83 -11.93 9.31
N ARG A 389 23.46 -12.20 8.18
CA ARG A 389 24.57 -11.40 7.66
C ARG A 389 24.04 -10.17 6.94
N ARG A 390 24.87 -9.18 6.75
CA ARG A 390 24.59 -8.02 5.91
C ARG A 390 24.01 -8.46 4.56
N GLY A 391 22.90 -7.85 4.15
CA GLY A 391 22.18 -8.17 2.91
C GLY A 391 21.23 -9.36 2.99
N ALA A 392 21.22 -10.12 4.09
CA ALA A 392 20.20 -11.13 4.33
C ALA A 392 18.82 -10.46 4.42
N TRP A 393 17.80 -11.07 3.82
CA TRP A 393 16.47 -10.48 3.77
C TRP A 393 15.36 -11.48 4.07
N ALA A 394 14.22 -10.95 4.50
CA ALA A 394 12.99 -11.71 4.68
C ALA A 394 11.76 -10.93 4.21
N LEU A 395 10.69 -11.66 3.91
CA LEU A 395 9.38 -11.15 3.59
C LEU A 395 8.52 -11.13 4.86
N ILE A 396 8.08 -9.96 5.28
CA ILE A 396 7.09 -9.82 6.35
C ILE A 396 5.72 -10.07 5.74
N LEU A 397 5.05 -11.14 6.17
CA LEU A 397 3.69 -11.47 5.76
C LEU A 397 2.68 -10.60 6.51
N THR A 398 2.37 -9.45 5.93
CA THR A 398 1.44 -8.47 6.51
C THR A 398 0.07 -9.08 6.82
N ALA A 399 -0.44 -9.94 5.93
CA ALA A 399 -1.73 -10.59 6.13
C ALA A 399 -1.76 -11.57 7.32
N MET A 400 -0.62 -12.20 7.65
CA MET A 400 -0.48 -13.04 8.85
C MET A 400 -0.24 -12.19 10.11
N LEU A 401 0.64 -11.19 10.03
CA LEU A 401 0.85 -10.22 11.11
C LEU A 401 -0.47 -9.59 11.58
N HIS A 402 -1.35 -9.28 10.63
CA HIS A 402 -2.66 -8.70 10.92
C HIS A 402 -3.70 -9.71 11.44
N ARG A 403 -3.34 -11.00 11.53
CA ARG A 403 -4.15 -12.08 12.10
C ARG A 403 -3.46 -12.77 13.28
N ASP A 404 -2.36 -12.22 13.76
CA ASP A 404 -1.64 -12.75 14.91
C ASP A 404 -2.56 -12.79 16.15
N PRO A 405 -2.90 -13.96 16.68
CA PRO A 405 -3.81 -14.06 17.83
C PRO A 405 -3.29 -13.38 19.11
N GLU A 406 -1.97 -13.27 19.25
CA GLU A 406 -1.36 -12.56 20.39
C GLU A 406 -1.66 -11.05 20.33
N ALA A 407 -1.71 -10.49 19.14
CA ALA A 407 -1.97 -9.06 18.93
C ALA A 407 -3.45 -8.73 18.74
N TRP A 408 -4.24 -9.64 18.16
CA TRP A 408 -5.60 -9.37 17.69
C TRP A 408 -6.68 -10.19 18.40
N GLY A 409 -6.28 -11.12 19.27
CA GLY A 409 -7.17 -12.02 20.00
C GLY A 409 -7.55 -13.29 19.21
N PRO A 410 -8.25 -14.23 19.88
CA PRO A 410 -8.57 -15.55 19.32
C PRO A 410 -9.57 -15.48 18.15
N ASP A 411 -10.30 -14.38 18.01
CA ASP A 411 -11.25 -14.12 16.93
C ASP A 411 -10.65 -13.20 15.83
N ALA A 412 -9.33 -13.24 15.65
CA ALA A 412 -8.59 -12.40 14.70
C ALA A 412 -9.11 -12.48 13.24
N ASP A 413 -9.77 -13.55 12.84
CA ASP A 413 -10.36 -13.71 11.51
C ASP A 413 -11.75 -13.04 11.37
N ARG A 414 -12.36 -12.61 12.47
CA ARG A 414 -13.66 -11.94 12.45
C ARG A 414 -13.50 -10.48 12.04
N PHE A 415 -14.43 -10.00 11.19
CA PHE A 415 -14.51 -8.58 10.84
C PHE A 415 -15.16 -7.78 11.97
N ASP A 416 -14.38 -6.93 12.61
CA ASP A 416 -14.82 -6.09 13.73
C ASP A 416 -14.10 -4.73 13.73
N PRO A 417 -14.73 -3.66 13.22
CA PRO A 417 -14.14 -2.33 13.18
C PRO A 417 -13.82 -1.72 14.55
N ASP A 418 -14.42 -2.23 15.64
CA ASP A 418 -14.14 -1.71 16.98
C ASP A 418 -12.74 -2.10 17.48
N ARG A 419 -12.05 -3.04 16.83
CA ARG A 419 -10.61 -3.27 17.02
C ARG A 419 -9.76 -2.02 16.74
N PHE A 420 -10.30 -1.04 16.01
CA PHE A 420 -9.65 0.24 15.71
C PHE A 420 -10.21 1.41 16.52
N ASP A 421 -10.90 1.13 17.61
CA ASP A 421 -11.22 2.20 18.54
C ASP A 421 -9.95 2.71 19.25
N ALA A 422 -10.02 3.94 19.78
CA ALA A 422 -8.84 4.61 20.32
C ALA A 422 -8.24 3.87 21.54
N ALA A 423 -9.06 3.19 22.34
CA ALA A 423 -8.60 2.42 23.49
C ALA A 423 -7.91 1.13 23.04
N ALA A 424 -8.54 0.38 22.11
CA ALA A 424 -7.97 -0.84 21.55
C ALA A 424 -6.65 -0.59 20.81
N VAL A 425 -6.55 0.51 20.06
CA VAL A 425 -5.31 0.90 19.36
C VAL A 425 -4.19 1.21 20.35
N ARG A 426 -4.49 1.92 21.46
CA ARG A 426 -3.47 2.23 22.48
C ARG A 426 -3.02 1.00 23.27
N ALA A 427 -3.89 0.03 23.47
CA ALA A 427 -3.58 -1.20 24.20
C ALA A 427 -2.77 -2.21 23.37
N ARG A 428 -2.81 -2.10 22.03
CA ARG A 428 -2.14 -3.04 21.13
C ARG A 428 -0.65 -2.74 21.03
N ALA A 429 0.17 -3.79 20.97
CA ALA A 429 1.60 -3.69 20.74
C ALA A 429 1.91 -2.90 19.45
N PRO A 430 2.96 -2.07 19.42
CA PRO A 430 3.36 -1.35 18.22
C PRO A 430 3.75 -2.32 17.10
N HIS A 431 3.73 -1.84 15.87
CA HIS A 431 4.12 -2.59 14.67
C HIS A 431 3.22 -3.77 14.27
N THR A 432 2.05 -3.95 14.90
CA THR A 432 1.09 -5.01 14.58
C THR A 432 0.18 -4.72 13.39
N PHE A 433 0.08 -3.45 12.97
CA PHE A 433 -0.75 -3.02 11.83
C PHE A 433 0.09 -2.21 10.83
N LYS A 434 0.41 -2.81 9.68
CA LYS A 434 1.35 -2.28 8.68
C LYS A 434 0.85 -2.37 7.24
N PRO A 435 -0.40 -1.95 6.93
CA PRO A 435 -0.93 -2.05 5.56
C PRO A 435 -0.20 -1.14 4.57
N PHE A 436 0.53 -0.13 5.06
CA PHE A 436 1.30 0.83 4.27
C PHE A 436 2.82 0.69 4.43
N GLY A 437 3.29 -0.44 4.97
CA GLY A 437 4.70 -0.66 5.25
C GLY A 437 5.20 0.10 6.47
N THR A 438 6.52 0.37 6.54
CA THR A 438 7.16 1.01 7.70
C THR A 438 8.39 1.83 7.29
N GLY A 439 8.77 2.80 8.11
CA GLY A 439 9.97 3.62 7.99
C GLY A 439 9.94 4.60 6.82
N ALA A 440 11.10 5.09 6.43
CA ALA A 440 11.26 6.08 5.35
C ALA A 440 10.69 5.61 4.00
N ARG A 441 10.65 4.29 3.77
CA ARG A 441 10.12 3.66 2.55
C ARG A 441 8.66 3.24 2.68
N ALA A 442 7.94 3.70 3.72
CA ALA A 442 6.49 3.52 3.82
C ALA A 442 5.75 4.20 2.66
N CYS A 443 4.48 3.84 2.44
CA CYS A 443 3.68 4.38 1.36
C CYS A 443 3.56 5.91 1.46
N ILE A 444 4.09 6.63 0.47
CA ILE A 444 4.00 8.10 0.37
C ILE A 444 2.54 8.55 0.17
N GLY A 445 1.74 7.77 -0.59
CA GLY A 445 0.33 8.05 -0.90
C GLY A 445 -0.66 7.62 0.19
N ARG A 446 -0.20 7.28 1.40
CA ARG A 446 -1.08 6.79 2.49
C ARG A 446 -2.26 7.72 2.76
N GLN A 447 -2.02 9.02 2.89
CA GLN A 447 -3.08 9.99 3.19
C GLN A 447 -4.05 10.14 2.01
N PHE A 448 -3.53 10.13 0.79
CA PHE A 448 -4.32 10.16 -0.43
C PHE A 448 -5.29 8.96 -0.50
N ALA A 449 -4.77 7.74 -0.38
CA ALA A 449 -5.57 6.52 -0.44
C ALA A 449 -6.65 6.47 0.66
N LEU A 450 -6.30 6.90 1.87
CA LEU A 450 -7.22 6.86 3.00
C LEU A 450 -8.30 7.93 2.91
N HIS A 451 -7.97 9.12 2.41
CA HIS A 451 -8.96 10.18 2.18
C HIS A 451 -9.92 9.78 1.07
N GLU A 452 -9.41 9.38 -0.09
CA GLU A 452 -10.21 8.89 -1.22
C GLU A 452 -11.16 7.76 -0.79
N ALA A 453 -10.62 6.71 -0.16
CA ALA A 453 -11.42 5.55 0.22
C ALA A 453 -12.49 5.90 1.27
N THR A 454 -12.18 6.77 2.25
CA THR A 454 -13.15 7.20 3.26
C THR A 454 -14.26 8.04 2.64
N LEU A 455 -13.91 8.97 1.74
CA LEU A 455 -14.87 9.79 0.98
C LEU A 455 -15.83 8.91 0.19
N VAL A 456 -15.29 7.99 -0.61
CA VAL A 456 -16.08 7.10 -1.48
C VAL A 456 -16.99 6.20 -0.67
N LEU A 457 -16.50 5.55 0.39
CA LEU A 457 -17.33 4.74 1.28
C LEU A 457 -18.46 5.56 1.90
N GLY A 458 -18.18 6.79 2.34
CA GLY A 458 -19.17 7.69 2.88
C GLY A 458 -20.28 8.04 1.87
N LEU A 459 -19.90 8.40 0.64
CA LEU A 459 -20.84 8.72 -0.45
C LEU A 459 -21.71 7.52 -0.81
N LEU A 460 -21.13 6.33 -0.93
CA LEU A 460 -21.86 5.10 -1.25
C LEU A 460 -22.80 4.70 -0.12
N LEU A 461 -22.37 4.76 1.14
CA LEU A 461 -23.19 4.46 2.31
C LEU A 461 -24.35 5.45 2.48
N ARG A 462 -24.15 6.72 2.13
CA ARG A 462 -25.22 7.73 2.15
C ARG A 462 -26.29 7.45 1.10
N ARG A 463 -25.88 6.95 -0.09
CA ARG A 463 -26.74 6.85 -1.27
C ARG A 463 -27.39 5.49 -1.44
N TYR A 464 -26.74 4.40 -0.97
CA TYR A 464 -27.19 3.03 -1.22
C TYR A 464 -27.21 2.14 0.02
N GLU A 465 -28.13 1.17 0.00
CA GLU A 465 -27.99 -0.06 0.76
C GLU A 465 -27.31 -1.10 -0.12
N LEU A 466 -26.32 -1.77 0.45
CA LEU A 466 -25.50 -2.78 -0.23
C LEU A 466 -26.13 -4.17 0.03
N ARG A 467 -26.52 -4.87 -1.02
CA ARG A 467 -27.11 -6.20 -0.95
C ARG A 467 -26.13 -7.21 -1.56
N PRO A 468 -25.59 -8.15 -0.76
CA PRO A 468 -24.67 -9.14 -1.28
C PRO A 468 -25.39 -10.12 -2.21
N ASP A 469 -24.68 -10.67 -3.19
CA ASP A 469 -25.14 -11.87 -3.90
C ASP A 469 -25.03 -13.07 -2.95
N PRO A 470 -26.15 -13.75 -2.61
CA PRO A 470 -26.14 -14.89 -1.69
C PRO A 470 -25.28 -16.08 -2.19
N ALA A 471 -25.09 -16.20 -3.50
CA ALA A 471 -24.29 -17.25 -4.12
C ALA A 471 -22.79 -16.92 -4.11
N TYR A 472 -22.41 -15.66 -3.92
CA TYR A 472 -21.01 -15.26 -3.94
C TYR A 472 -20.26 -15.79 -2.72
N ARG A 473 -19.09 -16.37 -2.97
CA ARG A 473 -18.10 -16.72 -1.94
C ARG A 473 -16.81 -15.98 -2.28
N LEU A 474 -16.22 -15.32 -1.28
CA LEU A 474 -15.01 -14.53 -1.48
C LEU A 474 -13.91 -15.38 -2.10
N ARG A 475 -13.51 -15.01 -3.30
CA ARG A 475 -12.31 -15.47 -3.98
C ARG A 475 -11.40 -14.28 -4.14
N VAL A 476 -10.11 -14.48 -3.93
CA VAL A 476 -9.13 -13.39 -3.98
C VAL A 476 -8.14 -13.67 -5.08
N THR A 477 -8.11 -12.77 -6.06
CA THR A 477 -7.03 -12.76 -7.06
C THR A 477 -5.77 -12.23 -6.43
N GLU A 478 -4.66 -12.81 -6.84
CA GLU A 478 -3.33 -12.39 -6.43
C GLU A 478 -2.54 -12.00 -7.67
N ARG A 479 -2.12 -10.74 -7.69
CA ARG A 479 -1.11 -10.21 -8.59
C ARG A 479 0.07 -9.75 -7.74
N LEU A 480 0.46 -8.48 -7.80
CA LEU A 480 1.26 -7.85 -6.74
C LEU A 480 0.39 -7.40 -5.57
N THR A 481 -0.88 -7.20 -5.82
CA THR A 481 -1.91 -6.81 -4.88
C THR A 481 -2.99 -7.89 -4.77
N LEU A 482 -3.76 -7.83 -3.68
CA LEU A 482 -4.94 -8.67 -3.48
C LEU A 482 -6.22 -7.90 -3.81
N MET A 483 -7.16 -8.58 -4.47
CA MET A 483 -8.47 -8.03 -4.83
C MET A 483 -9.55 -9.12 -4.84
N PRO A 484 -10.79 -8.85 -4.41
CA PRO A 484 -11.91 -9.79 -4.60
C PRO A 484 -12.13 -10.10 -6.07
N GLU A 485 -12.33 -11.37 -6.42
CA GLU A 485 -12.60 -11.80 -7.78
C GLU A 485 -14.10 -11.93 -8.02
N GLY A 486 -14.63 -11.20 -9.02
CA GLY A 486 -16.00 -11.34 -9.46
C GLY A 486 -17.05 -10.92 -8.42
N LEU A 487 -16.71 -10.02 -7.51
CA LEU A 487 -17.63 -9.48 -6.52
C LEU A 487 -18.67 -8.59 -7.20
N ARG A 488 -19.91 -9.02 -7.16
CA ARG A 488 -21.07 -8.25 -7.62
C ARG A 488 -22.00 -7.94 -6.46
N MET A 489 -22.68 -6.78 -6.52
CA MET A 489 -23.64 -6.35 -5.52
C MET A 489 -24.89 -5.80 -6.17
N HIS A 490 -26.05 -6.07 -5.55
CA HIS A 490 -27.27 -5.35 -5.83
C HIS A 490 -27.37 -4.14 -4.91
N LEU A 491 -27.91 -3.07 -5.44
CA LEU A 491 -28.07 -1.81 -4.72
C LEU A 491 -29.55 -1.55 -4.48
N VAL A 492 -29.85 -0.89 -3.37
CA VAL A 492 -31.16 -0.27 -3.13
C VAL A 492 -30.90 1.19 -2.81
N ARG A 493 -31.60 2.11 -3.49
CA ARG A 493 -31.46 3.53 -3.21
C ARG A 493 -32.00 3.83 -1.82
N ARG A 494 -31.23 4.56 -1.03
CA ARG A 494 -31.69 5.06 0.26
C ARG A 494 -32.55 6.32 0.07
N THR A 495 -33.65 6.40 0.83
CA THR A 495 -34.28 7.67 1.13
C THR A 495 -33.60 8.21 2.38
N PRO A 496 -32.95 9.40 2.35
CA PRO A 496 -32.39 10.00 3.56
C PRO A 496 -33.44 10.05 4.66
N ALA A 497 -33.07 9.65 5.88
CA ALA A 497 -33.96 9.88 7.02
C ALA A 497 -34.15 11.40 7.17
N PRO A 498 -35.36 11.90 7.41
CA PRO A 498 -35.57 13.29 7.68
C PRO A 498 -34.70 13.69 8.89
N THR A 499 -33.97 14.79 8.75
CA THR A 499 -33.19 15.38 9.85
C THR A 499 -34.14 15.56 11.04
N PRO A 500 -33.85 15.06 12.25
CA PRO A 500 -34.66 15.33 13.40
C PRO A 500 -34.76 16.83 13.57
N THR A 501 -35.94 17.37 13.37
CA THR A 501 -36.23 18.78 13.70
C THR A 501 -35.90 18.96 15.17
N PRO A 502 -35.08 19.97 15.56
CA PRO A 502 -34.89 20.25 16.96
C PRO A 502 -36.25 20.39 17.61
N SER A 503 -36.62 19.45 18.46
CA SER A 503 -37.86 19.58 19.22
C SER A 503 -37.71 20.83 20.07
N GLY A 504 -38.42 21.90 19.68
CA GLY A 504 -38.62 23.09 20.49
C GLY A 504 -39.34 22.69 21.77
N GLY A 505 -38.59 22.28 22.77
CA GLY A 505 -39.10 22.18 24.12
C GLY A 505 -39.28 23.59 24.68
N PRO A 506 -40.35 23.84 25.48
CA PRO A 506 -40.59 25.14 26.05
C PRO A 506 -39.46 25.55 26.97
N VAL A 507 -39.02 26.81 26.84
CA VAL A 507 -38.11 27.51 27.76
C VAL A 507 -38.73 27.45 29.16
N GLY A 508 -38.25 26.54 29.98
CA GLY A 508 -38.60 26.45 31.41
C GLY A 508 -37.64 27.31 32.20
N GLU A 509 -38.21 28.12 33.02
CA GLU A 509 -37.71 29.13 33.96
C GLU A 509 -36.31 28.87 34.56
N GLU A 510 -35.49 29.92 34.53
CA GLU A 510 -34.27 30.10 35.34
C GLU A 510 -34.52 29.76 36.83
N ARG A 511 -33.87 28.68 37.29
CA ARG A 511 -33.56 28.57 38.72
C ARG A 511 -32.08 28.95 38.93
N ALA A 512 -31.91 30.07 39.59
CA ALA A 512 -30.64 30.54 40.12
C ALA A 512 -29.97 29.45 40.97
N VAL A 513 -28.81 28.97 40.56
CA VAL A 513 -27.93 28.13 41.37
C VAL A 513 -26.75 28.97 41.80
N THR A 514 -26.71 29.15 43.10
CA THR A 514 -25.70 29.81 43.92
C THR A 514 -24.29 29.30 43.63
N ALA A 515 -23.39 30.26 43.47
CA ALA A 515 -21.94 30.02 43.34
C ALA A 515 -21.39 29.27 44.52
N LEU A 516 -20.76 28.12 44.28
CA LEU A 516 -19.83 27.50 45.22
C LEU A 516 -18.40 27.69 44.70
N SER A 517 -17.61 28.29 45.59
CA SER A 517 -16.23 28.69 45.46
C SER A 517 -15.28 27.52 45.12
N GLU A 518 -14.37 27.75 44.20
CA GLU A 518 -13.20 26.91 43.90
C GLU A 518 -12.22 26.88 45.06
N PRO A 519 -11.59 25.73 45.38
CA PRO A 519 -10.37 25.69 46.16
C PRO A 519 -9.13 25.79 45.26
N ARG A 520 -8.32 26.81 45.51
CA ARG A 520 -6.99 27.03 44.93
C ARG A 520 -6.03 25.93 45.39
N CYS A 521 -5.30 25.38 44.42
CA CYS A 521 -4.14 24.52 44.68
C CYS A 521 -2.91 25.41 45.05
N PRO A 522 -2.11 25.04 46.07
CA PRO A 522 -0.91 25.76 46.43
C PRO A 522 0.30 25.34 45.61
N VAL A 523 1.03 26.37 45.16
CA VAL A 523 2.37 26.28 44.58
C VAL A 523 3.38 26.09 45.72
N HIS A 524 4.27 25.13 45.58
CA HIS A 524 5.59 25.06 46.22
C HIS A 524 6.56 24.70 45.08
N GLY A 525 7.56 25.49 44.74
CA GLY A 525 8.57 26.20 45.54
C GLY A 525 9.83 25.37 45.61
N ALA A 526 10.81 25.76 44.80
CA ALA A 526 12.15 25.20 44.57
C ALA A 526 12.95 24.91 45.87
N GLY A 527 13.93 24.02 45.76
CA GLY A 527 15.05 23.93 46.67
C GLY A 527 15.78 22.59 46.61
N ASP A 528 17.01 22.68 46.04
CA ASP A 528 18.19 21.79 46.08
C ASP A 528 18.21 20.56 45.18
#